data_4e6c4d3aedd6938c28e9eec1f39715e9
#
_entry.id   4e6c4d3aedd6938c28e9eec1f39715e9
#
_cell.length_a   1.000
_cell.length_b   1.000
_cell.length_c   1.000
_cell.angle_alpha   90.00
_cell.angle_beta   90.00
_cell.angle_gamma   90.00
#
_symmetry.space_group_name_H-M   'P 1'
#
loop_
_entity.id
_entity.type
_entity.pdbx_description
1 polymer ?
#
loop_
_entity_poly.entity_id
_entity_poly.type
_entity_poly.pdbx_seq_one_letter_code
_entity_poly.pdbx_strand_id
1 'polypeptide(L)'
;MRHMYLYRRSIPRLMEIVYWPLLDLLVWGFITVYLAQYRQNLPGFVTFFIGALILWDILFRSHQGISVSFLEDVWAKNLLNLFASPLSPAEYIFALMLVSVVKLVTVAAIMTVLAWIIYSFNIFLIGISLVPLVLNLIVMGWTIGIITTALILRFGQEAEVLAWALGFLFMPVSAVFYPVSILPRFLQTIAHYVPASHVFEGMRKVVSSGGFPLSELLWSSGLNAVYIVAAFLFFRWNFNVVKRKGLLVRIGE
;
A
#
# COMPACT_ATOMS: atom_id res chain seq x y z
N MET A 1 14.40 -4.10 -14.34
CA MET A 1 14.23 -4.55 -15.75
C MET A 1 13.52 -5.90 -15.83
N ARG A 2 14.01 -6.98 -15.12
CA ARG A 2 13.45 -8.36 -15.22
C ARG A 2 11.94 -8.43 -14.90
N HIS A 3 11.46 -7.85 -13.79
CA HIS A 3 10.03 -7.84 -13.45
C HIS A 3 9.16 -7.15 -14.51
N MET A 4 9.63 -6.06 -15.12
CA MET A 4 8.89 -5.39 -16.20
C MET A 4 8.74 -6.26 -17.45
N TYR A 5 9.75 -7.06 -17.80
CA TYR A 5 9.66 -8.00 -18.93
C TYR A 5 8.66 -9.14 -18.67
N LEU A 6 8.58 -9.64 -17.43
CA LEU A 6 7.63 -10.68 -17.04
C LEU A 6 6.18 -10.20 -17.16
N TYR A 7 5.90 -8.94 -16.79
CA TYR A 7 4.55 -8.36 -16.90
C TYR A 7 4.15 -8.12 -18.36
N ARG A 8 5.05 -7.63 -19.21
CA ARG A 8 4.76 -7.35 -20.62
C ARG A 8 4.40 -8.60 -21.42
N ARG A 9 4.84 -9.79 -21.01
CA ARG A 9 4.61 -11.06 -21.71
C ARG A 9 3.51 -11.93 -21.14
N SER A 10 2.87 -11.54 -20.05
CA SER A 10 1.85 -12.35 -19.37
C SER A 10 0.54 -11.59 -19.26
N ILE A 11 -0.41 -11.89 -20.15
CA ILE A 11 -1.77 -11.34 -20.10
C ILE A 11 -2.44 -11.59 -18.75
N PRO A 12 -2.36 -12.79 -18.11
CA PRO A 12 -2.93 -13.01 -16.79
C PRO A 12 -2.41 -12.05 -15.72
N ARG A 13 -1.11 -11.74 -15.72
CA ARG A 13 -0.52 -10.79 -14.75
C ARG A 13 -0.96 -9.35 -14.99
N LEU A 14 -1.11 -8.95 -16.24
CA LEU A 14 -1.68 -7.64 -16.58
C LEU A 14 -3.15 -7.54 -16.16
N MET A 15 -3.92 -8.60 -16.38
CA MET A 15 -5.32 -8.66 -15.93
C MET A 15 -5.41 -8.59 -14.40
N GLU A 16 -4.54 -9.26 -13.66
CA GLU A 16 -4.52 -9.22 -12.20
C GLU A 16 -4.29 -7.81 -11.65
N ILE A 17 -3.41 -7.03 -12.30
CA ILE A 17 -3.13 -5.63 -11.91
C ILE A 17 -4.37 -4.74 -12.08
N VAL A 18 -5.20 -4.99 -13.10
CA VAL A 18 -6.36 -4.14 -13.43
C VAL A 18 -7.66 -4.68 -12.84
N TYR A 19 -7.83 -5.99 -12.81
CA TYR A 19 -9.08 -6.66 -12.47
C TYR A 19 -9.53 -6.37 -11.02
N TRP A 20 -8.65 -6.55 -10.03
CA TRP A 20 -9.01 -6.33 -8.63
C TRP A 20 -9.34 -4.88 -8.32
N PRO A 21 -8.51 -3.86 -8.71
CA PRO A 21 -8.86 -2.46 -8.50
C PRO A 21 -10.15 -2.06 -9.20
N LEU A 22 -10.40 -2.60 -10.41
CA LEU A 22 -11.64 -2.34 -11.13
C LEU A 22 -12.86 -2.87 -10.38
N LEU A 23 -12.80 -4.11 -9.88
CA LEU A 23 -13.88 -4.69 -9.08
C LEU A 23 -14.12 -3.90 -7.80
N ASP A 24 -13.07 -3.55 -7.08
CA ASP A 24 -13.16 -2.74 -5.87
C ASP A 24 -13.83 -1.39 -6.17
N LEU A 25 -13.40 -0.72 -7.23
CA LEU A 25 -13.98 0.55 -7.65
C LEU A 25 -15.46 0.41 -8.02
N LEU A 26 -15.85 -0.64 -8.75
CA LEU A 26 -17.23 -0.87 -9.15
C LEU A 26 -18.10 -1.18 -7.93
N VAL A 27 -17.70 -2.15 -7.10
CA VAL A 27 -18.49 -2.58 -5.94
C VAL A 27 -18.64 -1.44 -4.93
N TRP A 28 -17.53 -0.90 -4.45
CA TRP A 28 -17.55 0.16 -3.44
C TRP A 28 -18.05 1.48 -3.98
N GLY A 29 -17.79 1.79 -5.25
CA GLY A 29 -18.31 2.98 -5.91
C GLY A 29 -19.82 2.93 -6.04
N PHE A 30 -20.43 1.82 -6.49
CA PHE A 30 -21.89 1.67 -6.54
C PHE A 30 -22.52 1.70 -5.16
N ILE A 31 -21.91 1.05 -4.13
CA ILE A 31 -22.35 1.16 -2.75
C ILE A 31 -22.34 2.62 -2.29
N THR A 32 -21.30 3.37 -2.63
CA THR A 32 -21.20 4.79 -2.28
C THR A 32 -22.31 5.61 -2.92
N VAL A 33 -22.59 5.42 -4.22
CA VAL A 33 -23.68 6.10 -4.93
C VAL A 33 -25.04 5.73 -4.33
N TYR A 34 -25.24 4.44 -4.02
CA TYR A 34 -26.47 3.97 -3.37
C TYR A 34 -26.67 4.64 -2.01
N LEU A 35 -25.65 4.65 -1.14
CA LEU A 35 -25.73 5.29 0.17
C LEU A 35 -25.94 6.80 0.10
N ALA A 36 -25.39 7.47 -0.91
CA ALA A 36 -25.56 8.89 -1.13
C ALA A 36 -27.02 9.27 -1.43
N GLN A 37 -27.81 8.38 -2.05
CA GLN A 37 -29.23 8.60 -2.32
C GLN A 37 -30.06 8.70 -1.03
N TYR A 38 -29.65 7.99 0.03
CA TYR A 38 -30.34 8.00 1.33
C TYR A 38 -29.85 9.11 2.27
N ARG A 39 -28.71 9.73 1.97
CA ARG A 39 -28.09 10.79 2.79
C ARG A 39 -27.96 12.09 2.01
N GLN A 40 -29.09 12.69 1.64
CA GLN A 40 -29.19 13.90 0.80
C GLN A 40 -28.44 15.15 1.32
N ASN A 41 -27.91 15.12 2.58
CA ASN A 41 -27.34 16.31 3.26
C ASN A 41 -25.84 16.21 3.57
N LEU A 42 -25.06 15.32 2.95
CA LEU A 42 -23.61 15.26 3.16
C LEU A 42 -22.85 15.68 1.89
N PRO A 43 -22.57 16.98 1.72
CA PRO A 43 -21.73 17.44 0.62
C PRO A 43 -20.36 16.77 0.72
N GLY A 44 -19.83 16.28 -0.39
CA GLY A 44 -18.51 15.63 -0.44
C GLY A 44 -18.47 14.16 -0.01
N PHE A 45 -19.61 13.53 0.36
CA PHE A 45 -19.64 12.12 0.76
C PHE A 45 -19.08 11.18 -0.33
N VAL A 46 -19.60 11.32 -1.57
CA VAL A 46 -19.12 10.51 -2.72
C VAL A 46 -17.64 10.80 -3.00
N THR A 47 -17.28 12.09 -2.99
CA THR A 47 -15.90 12.55 -3.20
C THR A 47 -14.95 11.95 -2.18
N PHE A 48 -15.34 11.95 -0.90
CA PHE A 48 -14.53 11.37 0.17
C PHE A 48 -14.38 9.85 -0.01
N PHE A 49 -15.48 9.12 -0.22
CA PHE A 49 -15.45 7.66 -0.28
C PHE A 49 -14.64 7.13 -1.48
N ILE A 50 -14.90 7.67 -2.69
CA ILE A 50 -14.16 7.26 -3.89
C ILE A 50 -12.69 7.67 -3.78
N GLY A 51 -12.41 8.87 -3.26
CA GLY A 51 -11.05 9.30 -3.02
C GLY A 51 -10.33 8.45 -1.97
N ALA A 52 -11.01 8.08 -0.87
CA ALA A 52 -10.47 7.19 0.15
C ALA A 52 -10.16 5.79 -0.41
N LEU A 53 -11.03 5.27 -1.30
CA LEU A 53 -10.80 3.99 -1.97
C LEU A 53 -9.53 4.03 -2.83
N ILE A 54 -9.36 5.07 -3.64
CA ILE A 54 -8.17 5.24 -4.49
C ILE A 54 -6.91 5.38 -3.63
N LEU A 55 -6.97 6.20 -2.58
CA LEU A 55 -5.83 6.37 -1.66
C LEU A 55 -5.50 5.08 -0.90
N TRP A 56 -6.49 4.31 -0.48
CA TRP A 56 -6.26 3.00 0.12
C TRP A 56 -5.59 2.03 -0.84
N ASP A 57 -6.03 1.98 -2.11
CA ASP A 57 -5.41 1.13 -3.12
C ASP A 57 -3.95 1.54 -3.37
N ILE A 58 -3.60 2.82 -3.29
CA ILE A 58 -2.20 3.30 -3.37
C ILE A 58 -1.34 2.67 -2.27
N LEU A 59 -1.79 2.69 -1.01
CA LEU A 59 -1.08 2.06 0.11
C LEU A 59 -0.94 0.56 -0.12
N PHE A 60 -2.05 -0.10 -0.44
CA PHE A 60 -2.10 -1.55 -0.60
C PHE A 60 -1.23 -2.04 -1.75
N ARG A 61 -1.24 -1.34 -2.90
CA ARG A 61 -0.37 -1.65 -4.05
C ARG A 61 1.10 -1.37 -3.76
N SER A 62 1.40 -0.33 -2.98
CA SER A 62 2.78 -0.06 -2.57
C SER A 62 3.33 -1.19 -1.70
N HIS A 63 2.54 -1.73 -0.78
CA HIS A 63 2.87 -2.92 0.00
C HIS A 63 3.05 -4.16 -0.89
N GLN A 64 2.05 -4.50 -1.71
CA GLN A 64 2.09 -5.65 -2.60
C GLN A 64 3.22 -5.55 -3.64
N GLY A 65 3.54 -4.34 -4.10
CA GLY A 65 4.62 -4.11 -5.06
C GLY A 65 5.98 -4.60 -4.57
N ILE A 66 6.22 -4.62 -3.25
CA ILE A 66 7.42 -5.18 -2.64
C ILE A 66 7.20 -6.66 -2.30
N SER A 67 6.18 -6.98 -1.50
CA SER A 67 5.98 -8.31 -0.94
C SER A 67 5.69 -9.38 -1.99
N VAL A 68 4.82 -9.09 -2.95
CA VAL A 68 4.49 -10.03 -4.04
C VAL A 68 5.64 -10.14 -5.04
N SER A 69 6.35 -9.04 -5.35
CA SER A 69 7.53 -9.14 -6.21
C SER A 69 8.65 -9.98 -5.60
N PHE A 70 8.79 -9.94 -4.26
CA PHE A 70 9.67 -10.84 -3.54
C PHE A 70 9.20 -12.29 -3.64
N LEU A 71 7.89 -12.56 -3.46
CA LEU A 71 7.32 -13.90 -3.62
C LEU A 71 7.51 -14.45 -5.04
N GLU A 72 7.41 -13.62 -6.07
CA GLU A 72 7.72 -14.03 -7.45
C GLU A 72 9.15 -14.56 -7.58
N ASP A 73 10.12 -13.99 -6.85
CA ASP A 73 11.50 -14.47 -6.83
C ASP A 73 11.65 -15.75 -5.99
N VAL A 74 10.85 -15.91 -4.92
CA VAL A 74 10.76 -17.15 -4.13
C VAL A 74 10.20 -18.28 -4.99
N TRP A 75 9.04 -18.08 -5.64
CA TRP A 75 8.40 -19.09 -6.50
C TRP A 75 9.24 -19.45 -7.72
N ALA A 76 10.00 -18.49 -8.25
CA ALA A 76 10.96 -18.76 -9.33
C ALA A 76 12.23 -19.47 -8.86
N LYS A 77 12.35 -19.79 -7.57
CA LYS A 77 13.55 -20.39 -6.94
C LYS A 77 14.84 -19.62 -7.25
N ASN A 78 14.72 -18.29 -7.39
CA ASN A 78 15.81 -17.44 -7.88
C ASN A 78 16.60 -16.72 -6.78
N LEU A 79 16.17 -16.83 -5.52
CA LEU A 79 16.81 -16.11 -4.40
C LEU A 79 18.29 -16.47 -4.22
N LEU A 80 18.66 -17.75 -4.40
CA LEU A 80 20.06 -18.19 -4.33
C LEU A 80 20.92 -17.49 -5.38
N ASN A 81 20.44 -17.41 -6.63
CA ASN A 81 21.18 -16.77 -7.71
C ASN A 81 21.31 -15.25 -7.48
N LEU A 82 20.26 -14.61 -6.95
CA LEU A 82 20.27 -13.19 -6.62
C LEU A 82 21.30 -12.87 -5.54
N PHE A 83 21.34 -13.65 -4.46
CA PHE A 83 22.25 -13.39 -3.34
C PHE A 83 23.62 -14.05 -3.49
N ALA A 84 23.85 -14.89 -4.51
CA ALA A 84 25.18 -15.31 -4.94
C ALA A 84 25.87 -14.21 -5.79
N SER A 85 25.12 -13.28 -6.37
CA SER A 85 25.66 -12.11 -7.06
C SER A 85 26.14 -11.06 -6.05
N PRO A 86 26.96 -10.07 -6.45
CA PRO A 86 27.44 -9.01 -5.57
C PRO A 86 26.34 -7.98 -5.17
N LEU A 87 25.08 -8.35 -5.27
CA LEU A 87 23.93 -7.51 -4.93
C LEU A 87 23.77 -7.43 -3.41
N SER A 88 23.77 -6.22 -2.87
CA SER A 88 23.48 -6.01 -1.45
C SER A 88 21.97 -6.15 -1.17
N PRO A 89 21.57 -6.58 0.05
CA PRO A 89 20.17 -6.66 0.44
C PRO A 89 19.44 -5.32 0.33
N ALA A 90 20.13 -4.21 0.57
CA ALA A 90 19.56 -2.87 0.44
C ALA A 90 19.25 -2.53 -1.02
N GLU A 91 20.18 -2.77 -1.94
CA GLU A 91 19.98 -2.56 -3.38
C GLU A 91 18.81 -3.39 -3.90
N TYR A 92 18.67 -4.63 -3.42
CA TYR A 92 17.54 -5.48 -3.76
C TYR A 92 16.20 -4.87 -3.32
N ILE A 93 16.08 -4.41 -2.06
CA ILE A 93 14.87 -3.74 -1.59
C ILE A 93 14.59 -2.46 -2.36
N PHE A 94 15.60 -1.63 -2.65
CA PHE A 94 15.42 -0.44 -3.48
C PHE A 94 14.94 -0.78 -4.89
N ALA A 95 15.42 -1.87 -5.49
CA ALA A 95 14.92 -2.33 -6.79
C ALA A 95 13.44 -2.74 -6.72
N LEU A 96 13.00 -3.42 -5.65
CA LEU A 96 11.58 -3.74 -5.43
C LEU A 96 10.73 -2.47 -5.22
N MET A 97 11.23 -1.47 -4.49
CA MET A 97 10.55 -0.18 -4.33
C MET A 97 10.34 0.51 -5.68
N LEU A 98 11.34 0.52 -6.56
CA LEU A 98 11.21 1.08 -7.91
C LEU A 98 10.18 0.32 -8.76
N VAL A 99 10.18 -1.02 -8.70
CA VAL A 99 9.15 -1.84 -9.37
C VAL A 99 7.77 -1.52 -8.82
N SER A 100 7.65 -1.36 -7.50
CA SER A 100 6.41 -0.97 -6.83
C SER A 100 5.87 0.37 -7.36
N VAL A 101 6.73 1.38 -7.53
CA VAL A 101 6.33 2.69 -8.09
C VAL A 101 5.75 2.55 -9.50
N VAL A 102 6.39 1.76 -10.37
CA VAL A 102 5.90 1.56 -11.75
C VAL A 102 4.52 0.90 -11.73
N LYS A 103 4.35 -0.18 -10.94
CA LYS A 103 3.05 -0.86 -10.79
C LYS A 103 1.99 0.11 -10.26
N LEU A 104 2.33 0.85 -9.19
CA LEU A 104 1.45 1.82 -8.55
C LEU A 104 0.97 2.91 -9.50
N VAL A 105 1.89 3.55 -10.23
CA VAL A 105 1.53 4.63 -11.17
C VAL A 105 0.59 4.10 -12.25
N THR A 106 0.82 2.89 -12.75
CA THR A 106 -0.04 2.27 -13.74
C THR A 106 -1.46 2.07 -13.20
N VAL A 107 -1.59 1.49 -11.99
CA VAL A 107 -2.90 1.23 -11.37
C VAL A 107 -3.59 2.54 -10.98
N ALA A 108 -2.88 3.48 -10.36
CA ALA A 108 -3.45 4.76 -9.96
C ALA A 108 -3.98 5.57 -11.15
N ALA A 109 -3.27 5.55 -12.29
CA ALA A 109 -3.73 6.17 -13.52
C ALA A 109 -5.03 5.52 -14.02
N ILE A 110 -5.09 4.19 -14.08
CA ILE A 110 -6.29 3.45 -14.50
C ILE A 110 -7.46 3.74 -13.56
N MET A 111 -7.26 3.65 -12.25
CA MET A 111 -8.30 3.93 -11.25
C MET A 111 -8.83 5.36 -11.35
N THR A 112 -7.94 6.34 -11.53
CA THR A 112 -8.32 7.76 -11.67
C THR A 112 -9.17 7.97 -12.92
N VAL A 113 -8.77 7.39 -14.06
CA VAL A 113 -9.52 7.49 -15.31
C VAL A 113 -10.88 6.81 -15.19
N LEU A 114 -10.95 5.61 -14.62
CA LEU A 114 -12.20 4.89 -14.40
C LEU A 114 -13.15 5.63 -13.44
N ALA A 115 -12.62 6.16 -12.33
CA ALA A 115 -13.39 6.96 -11.39
C ALA A 115 -13.98 8.22 -12.05
N TRP A 116 -13.23 8.85 -12.94
CA TRP A 116 -13.70 9.99 -13.71
C TRP A 116 -14.80 9.60 -14.70
N ILE A 117 -14.64 8.50 -15.45
CA ILE A 117 -15.63 8.04 -16.45
C ILE A 117 -16.92 7.56 -15.77
N ILE A 118 -16.83 6.74 -14.73
CA ILE A 118 -17.99 6.05 -14.15
C ILE A 118 -18.72 6.94 -13.15
N TYR A 119 -17.99 7.71 -12.33
CA TYR A 119 -18.53 8.47 -11.20
C TYR A 119 -18.39 9.98 -11.37
N SER A 120 -17.86 10.47 -12.51
CA SER A 120 -17.51 11.88 -12.73
C SER A 120 -16.61 12.44 -11.61
N PHE A 121 -15.84 11.56 -10.96
CA PHE A 121 -14.98 11.90 -9.83
C PHE A 121 -13.62 12.39 -10.30
N ASN A 122 -13.19 13.53 -9.79
CA ASN A 122 -11.86 14.08 -10.06
C ASN A 122 -11.03 14.14 -8.78
N ILE A 123 -10.04 13.25 -8.65
CA ILE A 123 -9.16 13.19 -7.47
C ILE A 123 -8.31 14.46 -7.31
N PHE A 124 -8.05 15.20 -8.38
CA PHE A 124 -7.28 16.44 -8.33
C PHE A 124 -8.01 17.60 -7.63
N LEU A 125 -9.32 17.44 -7.32
CA LEU A 125 -10.06 18.37 -6.45
C LEU A 125 -9.49 18.43 -5.02
N ILE A 126 -8.75 17.41 -4.58
CA ILE A 126 -7.99 17.43 -3.32
C ILE A 126 -6.83 18.45 -3.37
N GLY A 127 -6.47 18.90 -4.58
CA GLY A 127 -5.49 19.96 -4.80
C GLY A 127 -4.06 19.53 -4.42
N ILE A 128 -3.27 20.52 -4.02
CA ILE A 128 -1.84 20.31 -3.69
C ILE A 128 -1.62 19.33 -2.52
N SER A 129 -2.61 19.18 -1.63
CA SER A 129 -2.56 18.23 -0.51
C SER A 129 -2.48 16.77 -0.96
N LEU A 130 -2.92 16.45 -2.19
CA LEU A 130 -2.89 15.10 -2.72
C LEU A 130 -1.47 14.52 -2.74
N VAL A 131 -0.49 15.32 -3.15
CA VAL A 131 0.91 14.86 -3.30
C VAL A 131 1.49 14.35 -1.97
N PRO A 132 1.53 15.14 -0.89
CA PRO A 132 2.08 14.65 0.38
C PRO A 132 1.23 13.55 1.02
N LEU A 133 -0.10 13.52 0.81
CA LEU A 133 -0.96 12.43 1.29
C LEU A 133 -0.58 11.11 0.59
N VAL A 134 -0.45 11.12 -0.74
CA VAL A 134 -0.03 9.95 -1.53
C VAL A 134 1.37 9.48 -1.15
N LEU A 135 2.34 10.38 -1.01
CA LEU A 135 3.71 10.03 -0.62
C LEU A 135 3.76 9.32 0.74
N ASN A 136 2.98 9.79 1.72
CA ASN A 136 2.91 9.16 3.03
C ASN A 136 2.32 7.75 2.96
N LEU A 137 1.31 7.51 2.13
CA LEU A 137 0.73 6.17 1.93
C LEU A 137 1.71 5.23 1.22
N ILE A 138 2.46 5.73 0.24
CA ILE A 138 3.50 4.94 -0.44
C ILE A 138 4.57 4.49 0.57
N VAL A 139 5.08 5.41 1.39
CA VAL A 139 6.11 5.08 2.39
C VAL A 139 5.60 4.09 3.43
N MET A 140 4.36 4.25 3.91
CA MET A 140 3.75 3.26 4.80
C MET A 140 3.59 1.89 4.11
N GLY A 141 3.11 1.86 2.87
CA GLY A 141 3.00 0.63 2.09
C GLY A 141 4.35 -0.07 1.92
N TRP A 142 5.40 0.68 1.62
CA TRP A 142 6.76 0.14 1.55
C TRP A 142 7.25 -0.40 2.89
N THR A 143 6.95 0.29 3.98
CA THR A 143 7.29 -0.15 5.34
C THR A 143 6.69 -1.52 5.63
N ILE A 144 5.38 -1.68 5.38
CA ILE A 144 4.67 -2.95 5.54
C ILE A 144 5.27 -4.02 4.60
N GLY A 145 5.53 -3.67 3.33
CA GLY A 145 6.12 -4.57 2.34
C GLY A 145 7.50 -5.09 2.73
N ILE A 146 8.37 -4.23 3.25
CA ILE A 146 9.71 -4.60 3.73
C ILE A 146 9.62 -5.55 4.93
N ILE A 147 8.73 -5.26 5.90
CA ILE A 147 8.52 -6.15 7.07
C ILE A 147 7.99 -7.51 6.60
N THR A 148 7.01 -7.53 5.70
CA THR A 148 6.45 -8.75 5.12
C THR A 148 7.53 -9.57 4.42
N THR A 149 8.35 -8.93 3.60
CA THR A 149 9.48 -9.57 2.91
C THR A 149 10.48 -10.18 3.90
N ALA A 150 10.78 -9.48 5.01
CA ALA A 150 11.66 -10.00 6.06
C ALA A 150 11.08 -11.25 6.75
N LEU A 151 9.76 -11.29 6.95
CA LEU A 151 9.07 -12.45 7.54
C LEU A 151 9.05 -13.63 6.58
N ILE A 152 8.71 -13.40 5.31
CA ILE A 152 8.72 -14.44 4.26
C ILE A 152 10.14 -15.01 4.10
N LEU A 153 11.16 -14.15 4.09
CA LEU A 153 12.55 -14.57 4.02
C LEU A 153 12.95 -15.48 5.19
N ARG A 154 12.39 -15.27 6.38
CA ARG A 154 12.70 -16.04 7.58
C ARG A 154 11.92 -17.34 7.69
N PHE A 155 10.62 -17.31 7.39
CA PHE A 155 9.68 -18.42 7.62
C PHE A 155 9.35 -19.19 6.33
N GLY A 156 9.78 -18.67 5.17
CA GLY A 156 9.55 -19.32 3.88
C GLY A 156 8.08 -19.22 3.42
N GLN A 157 7.63 -20.25 2.70
CA GLN A 157 6.30 -20.30 2.09
C GLN A 157 5.14 -20.24 3.10
N GLU A 158 5.35 -20.70 4.34
CA GLU A 158 4.33 -20.61 5.40
C GLU A 158 3.91 -19.18 5.71
N ALA A 159 4.82 -18.21 5.51
CA ALA A 159 4.54 -16.79 5.70
C ALA A 159 4.00 -16.07 4.44
N GLU A 160 3.76 -16.80 3.35
CA GLU A 160 3.29 -16.25 2.07
C GLU A 160 1.98 -15.48 2.23
N VAL A 161 1.04 -15.98 3.04
CA VAL A 161 -0.25 -15.32 3.31
C VAL A 161 -0.08 -13.88 3.82
N LEU A 162 1.04 -13.56 4.47
CA LEU A 162 1.33 -12.22 4.98
C LEU A 162 1.49 -11.18 3.86
N ALA A 163 1.83 -11.61 2.63
CA ALA A 163 1.92 -10.71 1.48
C ALA A 163 0.60 -10.05 1.12
N TRP A 164 -0.51 -10.60 1.58
CA TRP A 164 -1.85 -10.04 1.40
C TRP A 164 -2.46 -9.61 2.74
N ALA A 165 -2.34 -10.43 3.77
CA ALA A 165 -3.02 -10.23 5.05
C ALA A 165 -2.52 -8.99 5.80
N LEU A 166 -1.20 -8.71 5.82
CA LEU A 166 -0.67 -7.58 6.58
C LEU A 166 -1.19 -6.23 6.07
N GLY A 167 -1.35 -6.05 4.77
CA GLY A 167 -1.96 -4.84 4.23
C GLY A 167 -3.38 -4.63 4.77
N PHE A 168 -4.21 -5.66 4.70
CA PHE A 168 -5.60 -5.58 5.18
C PHE A 168 -5.71 -5.39 6.70
N LEU A 169 -4.76 -5.90 7.48
CA LEU A 169 -4.75 -5.73 8.94
C LEU A 169 -4.77 -4.26 9.37
N PHE A 170 -4.13 -3.39 8.59
CA PHE A 170 -4.10 -1.96 8.87
C PHE A 170 -5.37 -1.21 8.46
N MET A 171 -6.24 -1.79 7.61
CA MET A 171 -7.41 -1.10 7.08
C MET A 171 -8.36 -0.60 8.17
N PRO A 172 -8.77 -1.40 9.17
CA PRO A 172 -9.67 -0.93 10.22
C PRO A 172 -9.08 0.20 11.05
N VAL A 173 -7.79 0.11 11.42
CA VAL A 173 -7.13 1.11 12.27
C VAL A 173 -6.67 2.34 11.50
N SER A 174 -6.58 2.27 10.19
CA SER A 174 -6.32 3.43 9.32
C SER A 174 -7.53 4.34 9.16
N ALA A 175 -8.72 3.92 9.64
CA ALA A 175 -9.95 4.71 9.58
C ALA A 175 -10.26 5.23 8.16
N VAL A 176 -10.11 4.36 7.16
CA VAL A 176 -10.21 4.69 5.73
C VAL A 176 -11.57 5.31 5.40
N PHE A 177 -12.66 4.65 5.80
CA PHE A 177 -14.02 5.02 5.41
C PHE A 177 -14.83 5.71 6.51
N TYR A 178 -14.28 5.83 7.71
CA TYR A 178 -14.91 6.42 8.90
C TYR A 178 -13.89 7.23 9.71
N PRO A 179 -14.29 8.24 10.49
CA PRO A 179 -13.35 8.98 11.32
C PRO A 179 -12.85 8.13 12.49
N VAL A 180 -11.63 8.41 12.96
CA VAL A 180 -10.99 7.71 14.10
C VAL A 180 -11.88 7.76 15.36
N SER A 181 -12.67 8.80 15.52
CA SER A 181 -13.57 8.99 16.69
C SER A 181 -14.66 7.91 16.83
N ILE A 182 -15.01 7.19 15.74
CA ILE A 182 -16.00 6.09 15.78
C ILE A 182 -15.39 4.81 16.36
N LEU A 183 -14.06 4.66 16.30
CA LEU A 183 -13.40 3.48 16.82
C LEU A 183 -13.53 3.37 18.35
N PRO A 184 -13.53 2.15 18.91
CA PRO A 184 -13.34 1.96 20.34
C PRO A 184 -12.06 2.63 20.84
N ARG A 185 -12.03 3.09 22.09
CA ARG A 185 -10.89 3.87 22.64
C ARG A 185 -9.54 3.21 22.47
N PHE A 186 -9.45 1.89 22.64
CA PHE A 186 -8.19 1.17 22.45
C PHE A 186 -7.71 1.19 20.98
N LEU A 187 -8.62 1.11 20.00
CA LEU A 187 -8.28 1.23 18.58
C LEU A 187 -7.95 2.67 18.19
N GLN A 188 -8.56 3.68 18.84
CA GLN A 188 -8.16 5.07 18.63
C GLN A 188 -6.70 5.31 19.03
N THR A 189 -6.28 4.71 20.16
CA THR A 189 -4.87 4.78 20.59
C THR A 189 -3.94 4.13 19.56
N ILE A 190 -4.31 2.96 19.01
CA ILE A 190 -3.52 2.30 17.96
C ILE A 190 -3.50 3.17 16.70
N ALA A 191 -4.66 3.67 16.26
CA ALA A 191 -4.78 4.52 15.08
C ALA A 191 -3.89 5.76 15.16
N HIS A 192 -3.68 6.33 16.34
CA HIS A 192 -2.79 7.47 16.53
C HIS A 192 -1.33 7.18 16.13
N TYR A 193 -0.88 5.94 16.25
CA TYR A 193 0.46 5.50 15.82
C TYR A 193 0.49 4.91 14.40
N VAL A 194 -0.61 4.92 13.67
CA VAL A 194 -0.68 4.44 12.28
C VAL A 194 -0.60 5.64 11.33
N PRO A 195 0.46 5.77 10.49
CA PRO A 195 0.62 6.90 9.58
C PRO A 195 -0.58 7.13 8.67
N ALA A 196 -1.19 6.05 8.14
CA ALA A 196 -2.33 6.15 7.23
C ALA A 196 -3.57 6.76 7.90
N SER A 197 -3.79 6.58 9.22
CA SER A 197 -4.94 7.19 9.89
C SER A 197 -4.91 8.71 9.81
N HIS A 198 -3.71 9.29 9.98
CA HIS A 198 -3.50 10.74 9.83
C HIS A 198 -3.69 11.19 8.38
N VAL A 199 -3.30 10.37 7.39
CA VAL A 199 -3.53 10.68 5.98
C VAL A 199 -5.03 10.74 5.67
N PHE A 200 -5.82 9.75 6.14
CA PHE A 200 -7.26 9.74 5.91
C PHE A 200 -8.01 10.82 6.69
N GLU A 201 -7.58 11.14 7.91
CA GLU A 201 -8.11 12.31 8.65
C GLU A 201 -7.74 13.63 7.92
N GLY A 202 -6.51 13.75 7.43
CA GLY A 202 -6.08 14.89 6.63
C GLY A 202 -6.90 15.05 5.35
N MET A 203 -7.18 13.95 4.64
CA MET A 203 -8.06 13.96 3.48
C MET A 203 -9.48 14.41 3.84
N ARG A 204 -10.05 13.92 4.95
CA ARG A 204 -11.37 14.38 5.44
C ARG A 204 -11.40 15.88 5.65
N LYS A 205 -10.36 16.41 6.31
CA LYS A 205 -10.21 17.85 6.55
C LYS A 205 -10.16 18.66 5.24
N VAL A 206 -9.39 18.19 4.26
CA VAL A 206 -9.34 18.85 2.93
C VAL A 206 -10.70 18.87 2.27
N VAL A 207 -11.41 17.74 2.24
CA VAL A 207 -12.72 17.62 1.58
C VAL A 207 -13.81 18.41 2.32
N SER A 208 -13.77 18.49 3.65
CA SER A 208 -14.79 19.17 4.46
C SER A 208 -14.57 20.68 4.60
N SER A 209 -13.33 21.13 4.79
CA SER A 209 -13.00 22.53 5.10
C SER A 209 -12.11 23.22 4.06
N GLY A 210 -11.56 22.48 3.09
CA GLY A 210 -10.61 22.99 2.10
C GLY A 210 -9.24 23.40 2.66
N GLY A 211 -9.01 23.16 3.95
CA GLY A 211 -7.77 23.55 4.63
C GLY A 211 -6.62 22.56 4.38
N PHE A 212 -5.39 23.08 4.28
CA PHE A 212 -4.21 22.22 4.16
C PHE A 212 -3.97 21.43 5.47
N PRO A 213 -3.82 20.10 5.44
CA PRO A 213 -3.79 19.26 6.63
C PRO A 213 -2.38 19.12 7.21
N LEU A 214 -1.74 20.24 7.58
CA LEU A 214 -0.34 20.28 7.99
C LEU A 214 -0.04 19.42 9.20
N SER A 215 -0.88 19.46 10.25
CA SER A 215 -0.68 18.67 11.47
C SER A 215 -0.70 17.17 11.21
N GLU A 216 -1.67 16.73 10.41
CA GLU A 216 -1.85 15.33 10.04
C GLU A 216 -0.67 14.82 9.18
N LEU A 217 -0.20 15.67 8.26
CA LEU A 217 0.97 15.36 7.42
C LEU A 217 2.25 15.28 8.23
N LEU A 218 2.47 16.17 9.20
CA LEU A 218 3.66 16.14 10.06
C LEU A 218 3.68 14.86 10.92
N TRP A 219 2.56 14.49 11.53
CA TRP A 219 2.44 13.24 12.29
C TRP A 219 2.69 12.02 11.41
N SER A 220 2.02 11.93 10.26
CA SER A 220 2.20 10.83 9.33
C SER A 220 3.64 10.71 8.85
N SER A 221 4.26 11.82 8.46
CA SER A 221 5.64 11.84 7.97
C SER A 221 6.66 11.46 9.05
N GLY A 222 6.45 11.96 10.28
CA GLY A 222 7.30 11.62 11.43
C GLY A 222 7.25 10.13 11.76
N LEU A 223 6.04 9.55 11.85
CA LEU A 223 5.86 8.12 12.08
C LEU A 223 6.44 7.28 10.94
N ASN A 224 6.20 7.66 9.68
CA ASN A 224 6.75 6.98 8.52
C ASN A 224 8.28 6.99 8.50
N ALA A 225 8.93 8.11 8.87
CA ALA A 225 10.39 8.20 8.93
C ALA A 225 10.97 7.20 9.96
N VAL A 226 10.33 7.07 11.12
CA VAL A 226 10.74 6.10 12.14
C VAL A 226 10.51 4.66 11.66
N TYR A 227 9.34 4.39 11.11
CA TYR A 227 8.95 3.02 10.74
C TYR A 227 9.70 2.48 9.52
N ILE A 228 10.00 3.32 8.53
CA ILE A 228 10.78 2.86 7.36
C ILE A 228 12.21 2.49 7.77
N VAL A 229 12.84 3.27 8.66
CA VAL A 229 14.16 2.95 9.20
C VAL A 229 14.12 1.66 10.00
N ALA A 230 13.14 1.51 10.88
CA ALA A 230 12.94 0.29 11.67
C ALA A 230 12.72 -0.94 10.77
N ALA A 231 11.94 -0.80 9.70
CA ALA A 231 11.69 -1.88 8.74
C ALA A 231 12.98 -2.31 8.00
N PHE A 232 13.81 -1.35 7.56
CA PHE A 232 15.10 -1.67 6.94
C PHE A 232 16.06 -2.37 7.91
N LEU A 233 16.11 -1.93 9.17
CA LEU A 233 16.93 -2.58 10.20
C LEU A 233 16.42 -4.00 10.50
N PHE A 234 15.10 -4.17 10.59
CA PHE A 234 14.45 -5.46 10.78
C PHE A 234 14.72 -6.43 9.61
N PHE A 235 14.62 -5.93 8.36
CA PHE A 235 14.95 -6.72 7.18
C PHE A 235 16.42 -7.14 7.19
N ARG A 236 17.35 -6.22 7.43
CA ARG A 236 18.79 -6.49 7.49
C ARG A 236 19.12 -7.52 8.57
N TRP A 237 18.50 -7.40 9.73
CA TRP A 237 18.67 -8.36 10.81
C TRP A 237 18.20 -9.76 10.41
N ASN A 238 16.99 -9.91 9.88
CA ASN A 238 16.45 -11.18 9.41
C ASN A 238 17.30 -11.78 8.28
N PHE A 239 17.75 -10.98 7.34
CA PHE A 239 18.63 -11.42 6.26
C PHE A 239 19.93 -12.04 6.81
N ASN A 240 20.56 -11.37 7.78
CA ASN A 240 21.78 -11.89 8.43
C ASN A 240 21.52 -13.21 9.17
N VAL A 241 20.37 -13.35 9.84
CA VAL A 241 19.98 -14.59 10.52
C VAL A 241 19.80 -15.72 9.50
N VAL A 242 19.08 -15.47 8.42
CA VAL A 242 18.80 -16.43 7.35
C VAL A 242 20.11 -16.87 6.67
N LYS A 243 21.00 -15.92 6.37
CA LYS A 243 22.32 -16.20 5.79
C LYS A 243 23.18 -17.08 6.70
N ARG A 244 23.24 -16.75 8.00
CA ARG A 244 24.05 -17.53 8.99
C ARG A 244 23.52 -18.95 9.19
N LYS A 245 22.20 -19.15 9.09
CA LYS A 245 21.56 -20.47 9.28
C LYS A 245 21.44 -21.28 7.99
N GLY A 246 21.91 -20.78 6.86
CA GLY A 246 21.80 -21.47 5.56
C GLY A 246 20.36 -21.63 5.04
N LEU A 247 19.39 -20.90 5.61
CA LEU A 247 17.95 -21.05 5.28
C LEU A 247 17.60 -20.59 3.86
N LEU A 248 18.49 -19.86 3.17
CA LEU A 248 18.28 -19.46 1.77
C LEU A 248 18.11 -20.67 0.83
N VAL A 249 18.77 -21.79 1.14
CA VAL A 249 18.62 -23.05 0.37
C VAL A 249 17.23 -23.64 0.57
N ARG A 250 16.74 -23.64 1.82
CA ARG A 250 15.44 -24.23 2.19
C ARG A 250 14.24 -23.47 1.59
N ILE A 251 14.36 -22.17 1.38
CA ILE A 251 13.29 -21.36 0.78
C ILE A 251 13.10 -21.70 -0.72
N GLY A 252 14.11 -22.32 -1.35
CA GLY A 252 14.06 -22.77 -2.75
C GLY A 252 13.62 -24.23 -2.94
N GLU A 253 13.40 -24.98 -1.87
CA GLU A 253 12.84 -26.34 -1.90
C GLU A 253 11.31 -26.28 -1.75
#